data_53bc8adbacf159198c3eac370bdd3f03
#
_entry.id   53bc8adbacf159198c3eac370bdd3f03
#
_cell.length_a   1.000
_cell.length_b   1.000
_cell.length_c   1.000
_cell.angle_alpha   90.00
_cell.angle_beta   90.00
_cell.angle_gamma   90.00
#
_symmetry.space_group_name_H-M   'P 1'
#
loop_
_entity.id
_entity.type
_entity.pdbx_description
1 polymer ?
#
loop_
_entity_poly.entity_id
_entity_poly.type
_entity_poly.pdbx_seq_one_letter_code
_entity_poly.pdbx_strand_id
1 'polypeptide(L)'
;MSDIALLGKKIGMTREFYKTGLSVPVTVLKMEKARVIQIIEEDKRGYKAIQLGYGKIKNSKLTKAIKGYFAKKNTEAKRKLKEFRVENTENYKEGNEFGLEIFKDIKFVDVKSKTIGKGFAGVMKRYNF
;
A
#
# COMPACT_ATOMS: atom_id res chain seq x y z
N MET A 1 -0.04 -18.63 -0.73
CA MET A 1 -0.78 -17.37 -0.50
C MET A 1 0.02 -16.24 -1.12
N SER A 2 -0.63 -15.26 -1.74
CA SER A 2 0.12 -14.10 -2.25
C SER A 2 0.45 -13.18 -1.08
N ASP A 3 1.71 -13.11 -0.71
CA ASP A 3 2.21 -12.29 0.41
C ASP A 3 2.24 -10.78 0.07
N ILE A 4 1.63 -10.39 -1.06
CA ILE A 4 1.62 -9.01 -1.51
C ILE A 4 0.42 -8.27 -0.97
N ALA A 5 0.68 -7.11 -0.39
CA ALA A 5 -0.32 -6.13 -0.03
C ALA A 5 -0.30 -4.94 -1.00
N LEU A 6 -1.46 -4.34 -1.23
CA LEU A 6 -1.59 -3.09 -1.97
C LEU A 6 -1.88 -1.92 -1.05
N LEU A 7 -1.46 -0.73 -1.46
CA LEU A 7 -1.83 0.51 -0.79
C LEU A 7 -3.09 1.09 -1.43
N GLY A 8 -4.11 1.28 -0.59
CA GLY A 8 -5.36 1.91 -0.99
C GLY A 8 -5.60 3.24 -0.27
N LYS A 9 -6.44 4.07 -0.85
CA LYS A 9 -6.93 5.30 -0.24
C LYS A 9 -8.42 5.15 0.02
N LYS A 10 -8.85 5.34 1.28
CA LYS A 10 -10.26 5.41 1.63
C LYS A 10 -10.89 6.62 0.95
N ILE A 11 -11.90 6.39 0.12
CA ILE A 11 -12.68 7.44 -0.54
C ILE A 11 -13.86 7.84 0.32
N GLY A 12 -14.58 6.87 0.87
CA GLY A 12 -15.75 7.09 1.70
C GLY A 12 -16.44 5.79 2.06
N MET A 13 -17.65 5.92 2.57
CA MET A 13 -18.52 4.80 2.89
C MET A 13 -19.87 4.99 2.18
N THR A 14 -20.49 3.91 1.77
CA THR A 14 -21.80 3.87 1.15
C THR A 14 -22.50 2.55 1.50
N ARG A 15 -23.66 2.32 0.91
CA ARG A 15 -24.38 1.06 1.01
C ARG A 15 -24.55 0.45 -0.36
N GLU A 16 -24.42 -0.85 -0.43
CA GLU A 16 -24.72 -1.65 -1.61
C GLU A 16 -26.03 -2.40 -1.38
N PHE A 17 -26.90 -2.38 -2.39
CA PHE A 17 -28.22 -3.01 -2.34
C PHE A 17 -28.22 -4.21 -3.28
N TYR A 18 -28.44 -5.38 -2.72
CA TYR A 18 -28.57 -6.62 -3.49
C TYR A 18 -30.01 -6.79 -4.00
N LYS A 19 -30.16 -7.56 -5.08
CA LYS A 19 -31.48 -7.89 -5.66
C LYS A 19 -32.42 -8.60 -4.68
N THR A 20 -31.87 -9.21 -3.64
CA THR A 20 -32.61 -9.85 -2.55
C THR A 20 -33.21 -8.86 -1.54
N GLY A 21 -33.01 -7.55 -1.72
CA GLY A 21 -33.44 -6.51 -0.78
C GLY A 21 -32.47 -6.28 0.40
N LEU A 22 -31.37 -7.03 0.47
CA LEU A 22 -30.37 -6.86 1.51
C LEU A 22 -29.55 -5.58 1.27
N SER A 23 -29.41 -4.75 2.30
CA SER A 23 -28.57 -3.55 2.30
C SER A 23 -27.31 -3.80 3.12
N VAL A 24 -26.14 -3.70 2.47
CA VAL A 24 -24.83 -3.93 3.11
C VAL A 24 -24.02 -2.64 3.15
N PRO A 25 -23.55 -2.19 4.34
CA PRO A 25 -22.65 -1.05 4.42
C PRO A 25 -21.26 -1.44 3.87
N VAL A 26 -20.72 -0.60 2.99
CA VAL A 26 -19.41 -0.84 2.34
C VAL A 26 -18.50 0.37 2.48
N THR A 27 -17.21 0.10 2.63
CA THR A 27 -16.15 1.11 2.56
C THR A 27 -15.49 1.06 1.20
N VAL A 28 -15.47 2.20 0.50
CA VAL A 28 -14.87 2.30 -0.83
C VAL A 28 -13.40 2.66 -0.70
N LEU A 29 -12.53 1.75 -1.18
CA LEU A 29 -11.09 1.94 -1.24
C LEU A 29 -10.65 2.10 -2.69
N LYS A 30 -9.98 3.21 -3.00
CA LYS A 30 -9.31 3.40 -4.30
C LYS A 30 -7.92 2.78 -4.23
N MET A 31 -7.69 1.77 -5.04
CA MET A 31 -6.37 1.14 -5.19
C MET A 31 -5.66 1.72 -6.41
N GLU A 32 -4.39 2.08 -6.23
CA GLU A 32 -3.52 2.48 -7.33
C GLU A 32 -2.60 1.33 -7.69
N LYS A 33 -2.19 1.25 -8.96
CA LYS A 33 -1.18 0.26 -9.38
C LYS A 33 0.11 0.48 -8.62
N ALA A 34 0.64 -0.60 -8.09
CA ALA A 34 1.95 -0.65 -7.44
C ALA A 34 3.01 -1.02 -8.46
N ARG A 35 4.17 -0.38 -8.41
CA ARG A 35 5.35 -0.76 -9.19
C ARG A 35 6.44 -1.31 -8.28
N VAL A 36 7.04 -2.44 -8.65
CA VAL A 36 8.22 -2.98 -7.96
C VAL A 36 9.40 -2.06 -8.24
N ILE A 37 9.93 -1.44 -7.20
CA ILE A 37 11.09 -0.54 -7.28
C ILE A 37 12.36 -1.29 -7.00
N GLN A 38 12.33 -2.20 -6.03
CA GLN A 38 13.50 -2.98 -5.63
C GLN A 38 13.07 -4.31 -5.05
N ILE A 39 13.86 -5.33 -5.35
CA ILE A 39 13.81 -6.63 -4.69
C ILE A 39 14.94 -6.67 -3.65
N ILE A 40 14.61 -7.06 -2.44
CA ILE A 40 15.54 -7.15 -1.31
C ILE A 40 15.76 -8.64 -1.03
N GLU A 41 17.01 -9.05 -1.14
CA GLU A 41 17.45 -10.41 -0.87
C GLU A 41 18.06 -10.51 0.54
N GLU A 42 18.03 -11.71 1.08
CA GLU A 42 18.49 -12.01 2.44
C GLU A 42 19.96 -11.65 2.66
N ASP A 43 20.80 -11.93 1.65
CA ASP A 43 22.25 -11.70 1.72
C ASP A 43 22.66 -10.25 2.04
N LYS A 44 21.83 -9.27 1.61
CA LYS A 44 22.14 -7.86 1.74
C LYS A 44 21.53 -7.20 2.98
N ARG A 45 20.38 -7.69 3.45
CA ARG A 45 19.63 -7.05 4.55
C ARG A 45 19.14 -8.03 5.62
N GLY A 46 19.41 -9.33 5.50
CA GLY A 46 18.97 -10.34 6.44
C GLY A 46 17.48 -10.69 6.37
N TYR A 47 16.80 -10.26 5.31
CA TYR A 47 15.39 -10.62 5.04
C TYR A 47 15.05 -10.47 3.58
N LYS A 48 14.05 -11.24 3.12
CA LYS A 48 13.47 -11.15 1.78
C LYS A 48 12.29 -10.20 1.77
N ALA A 49 12.29 -9.22 0.88
CA ALA A 49 11.19 -8.27 0.74
C ALA A 49 11.13 -7.67 -0.66
N ILE A 50 9.95 -7.13 -0.99
CA ILE A 50 9.73 -6.35 -2.20
C ILE A 50 9.37 -4.94 -1.80
N GLN A 51 10.08 -3.97 -2.36
CA GLN A 51 9.72 -2.57 -2.20
C GLN A 51 8.81 -2.13 -3.34
N LEU A 52 7.59 -1.76 -2.98
CA LEU A 52 6.58 -1.27 -3.90
C LEU A 52 6.44 0.25 -3.83
N GLY A 53 6.35 0.88 -5.00
CA GLY A 53 6.11 2.31 -5.17
C GLY A 53 4.68 2.60 -5.60
N TYR A 54 4.05 3.59 -4.97
CA TYR A 54 2.67 3.99 -5.20
C TYR A 54 2.53 5.49 -5.45
N GLY A 55 1.54 5.82 -6.28
CA GLY A 55 1.15 7.19 -6.58
C GLY A 55 2.19 7.98 -7.37
N LYS A 56 1.72 8.92 -8.17
CA LYS A 56 2.59 9.84 -8.91
C LYS A 56 2.94 11.05 -8.08
N ILE A 57 4.15 11.58 -8.26
CA ILE A 57 4.63 12.81 -7.64
C ILE A 57 5.35 13.68 -8.66
N LYS A 58 5.17 15.00 -8.58
CA LYS A 58 5.91 15.94 -9.44
C LYS A 58 7.37 16.03 -9.00
N ASN A 59 8.28 16.06 -9.95
CA ASN A 59 9.73 16.16 -9.69
C ASN A 59 10.14 17.38 -8.86
N SER A 60 9.38 18.49 -8.95
CA SER A 60 9.60 19.67 -8.15
C SER A 60 9.38 19.46 -6.64
N LYS A 61 8.60 18.46 -6.26
CA LYS A 61 8.30 18.12 -4.85
C LYS A 61 9.24 17.08 -4.26
N LEU A 62 10.26 16.65 -5.00
CA LEU A 62 11.21 15.64 -4.58
C LEU A 62 12.50 16.28 -4.05
N THR A 63 13.04 15.71 -2.98
CA THR A 63 14.37 16.04 -2.51
C THR A 63 15.43 15.46 -3.47
N LYS A 64 16.65 16.06 -3.47
CA LYS A 64 17.77 15.59 -4.31
C LYS A 64 18.10 14.12 -4.05
N ALA A 65 18.07 13.68 -2.78
CA ALA A 65 18.35 12.30 -2.39
C ALA A 65 17.34 11.30 -3.02
N ILE A 66 16.06 11.63 -2.95
CA ILE A 66 15.00 10.76 -3.53
C ILE A 66 15.08 10.76 -5.06
N LYS A 67 15.38 11.89 -5.70
CA LYS A 67 15.63 11.94 -7.15
C LYS A 67 16.77 11.00 -7.56
N GLY A 68 17.90 11.05 -6.83
CA GLY A 68 19.05 10.17 -7.07
C GLY A 68 18.68 8.69 -6.88
N TYR A 69 17.87 8.36 -5.87
CA TYR A 69 17.42 7.00 -5.64
C TYR A 69 16.62 6.44 -6.81
N PHE A 70 15.60 7.17 -7.30
CA PHE A 70 14.79 6.73 -8.44
C PHE A 70 15.57 6.71 -9.76
N ALA A 71 16.51 7.65 -9.96
CA ALA A 71 17.42 7.66 -11.11
C ALA A 71 18.29 6.41 -11.15
N LYS A 72 18.86 5.99 -9.99
CA LYS A 72 19.65 4.77 -9.88
C LYS A 72 18.84 3.51 -10.20
N LYS A 73 17.54 3.53 -9.94
CA LYS A 73 16.62 2.41 -10.20
C LYS A 73 15.95 2.48 -11.58
N ASN A 74 16.24 3.48 -12.39
CA ASN A 74 15.62 3.73 -13.71
C ASN A 74 14.09 3.69 -13.67
N THR A 75 13.50 4.22 -12.59
CA THR A 75 12.05 4.21 -12.39
C THR A 75 11.49 5.60 -12.18
N GLU A 76 10.22 5.77 -12.52
CA GLU A 76 9.50 7.01 -12.20
C GLU A 76 9.41 7.21 -10.69
N ALA A 77 9.50 8.47 -10.28
CA ALA A 77 9.32 8.81 -8.88
C ALA A 77 7.90 8.49 -8.38
N LYS A 78 7.83 7.79 -7.29
CA LYS A 78 6.59 7.40 -6.61
C LYS A 78 6.42 8.18 -5.31
N ARG A 79 5.16 8.48 -4.98
CA ARG A 79 4.84 9.31 -3.80
C ARG A 79 5.07 8.58 -2.48
N LYS A 80 4.81 7.28 -2.46
CA LYS A 80 5.00 6.43 -1.29
C LYS A 80 5.76 5.18 -1.67
N LEU A 81 6.70 4.79 -0.83
CA LEU A 81 7.40 3.53 -0.88
C LEU A 81 7.01 2.70 0.33
N LYS A 82 6.74 1.42 0.12
CA LYS A 82 6.47 0.47 1.20
C LYS A 82 7.11 -0.86 0.88
N GLU A 83 7.74 -1.45 1.89
CA GLU A 83 8.32 -2.79 1.81
C GLU A 83 7.33 -3.82 2.34
N PHE A 84 7.25 -4.94 1.64
CA PHE A 84 6.48 -6.11 2.05
C PHE A 84 7.40 -7.31 2.10
N ARG A 85 7.45 -7.99 3.22
CA ARG A 85 8.19 -9.23 3.36
C ARG A 85 7.48 -10.32 2.57
N VAL A 86 8.26 -11.10 1.82
CA VAL A 86 7.79 -12.21 1.00
C VAL A 86 8.68 -13.42 1.22
N GLU A 87 8.13 -14.60 1.12
CA GLU A 87 8.90 -15.84 1.24
C GLU A 87 9.77 -16.08 -0.01
N ASN A 88 9.19 -15.85 -1.20
CA ASN A 88 9.87 -16.03 -2.48
C ASN A 88 9.90 -14.74 -3.29
N THR A 89 11.08 -14.37 -3.74
CA THR A 89 11.32 -13.18 -4.57
C THR A 89 11.37 -13.47 -6.06
N GLU A 90 11.51 -14.74 -6.46
CA GLU A 90 11.73 -15.17 -7.86
C GLU A 90 10.59 -14.79 -8.81
N ASN A 91 9.37 -14.72 -8.30
CA ASN A 91 8.19 -14.37 -9.09
C ASN A 91 8.08 -12.88 -9.42
N TYR A 92 9.00 -12.06 -8.91
CA TYR A 92 8.92 -10.61 -9.02
C TYR A 92 10.13 -10.08 -9.79
N LYS A 93 9.88 -9.11 -10.67
CA LYS A 93 10.93 -8.40 -11.40
C LYS A 93 10.83 -6.91 -11.11
N GLU A 94 11.97 -6.24 -10.98
CA GLU A 94 12.02 -4.77 -10.86
C GLU A 94 11.33 -4.15 -12.08
N GLY A 95 10.45 -3.16 -11.84
CA GLY A 95 9.64 -2.52 -12.88
C GLY A 95 8.25 -3.12 -13.12
N ASN A 96 7.96 -4.33 -12.67
CA ASN A 96 6.62 -4.93 -12.79
C ASN A 96 5.57 -4.09 -12.06
N GLU A 97 4.36 -4.06 -12.61
CA GLU A 97 3.22 -3.38 -12.01
C GLU A 97 2.15 -4.39 -11.59
N PHE A 98 1.60 -4.15 -10.40
CA PHE A 98 0.51 -4.94 -9.84
C PHE A 98 -0.70 -4.03 -9.60
N GLY A 99 -1.86 -4.53 -9.91
CA GLY A 99 -3.13 -3.87 -9.65
C GLY A 99 -4.07 -4.73 -8.83
N LEU A 100 -5.35 -4.45 -8.92
CA LEU A 100 -6.40 -5.21 -8.23
C LEU A 100 -6.51 -6.67 -8.69
N GLU A 101 -5.87 -7.01 -9.80
CA GLU A 101 -5.91 -8.35 -10.38
C GLU A 101 -5.43 -9.43 -9.41
N ILE A 102 -4.51 -9.09 -8.50
CA ILE A 102 -3.99 -10.03 -7.48
C ILE A 102 -5.03 -10.46 -6.44
N PHE A 103 -6.12 -9.70 -6.29
CA PHE A 103 -7.21 -9.99 -5.35
C PHE A 103 -8.43 -10.64 -6.00
N LYS A 104 -8.38 -10.97 -7.29
CA LYS A 104 -9.54 -11.40 -8.07
C LYS A 104 -10.22 -12.65 -7.49
N ASP A 105 -9.44 -13.58 -6.96
CA ASP A 105 -9.93 -14.84 -6.40
C ASP A 105 -10.00 -14.83 -4.86
N ILE A 106 -9.75 -13.68 -4.24
CA ILE A 106 -9.70 -13.51 -2.79
C ILE A 106 -11.03 -12.94 -2.30
N LYS A 107 -11.71 -13.67 -1.40
CA LYS A 107 -12.98 -13.24 -0.82
C LYS A 107 -12.84 -12.27 0.35
N PHE A 108 -11.78 -12.39 1.12
CA PHE A 108 -11.53 -11.60 2.32
C PHE A 108 -10.14 -11.00 2.29
N VAL A 109 -10.01 -9.79 2.79
CA VAL A 109 -8.73 -9.08 2.89
C VAL A 109 -8.58 -8.44 4.27
N ASP A 110 -7.38 -8.46 4.79
CA ASP A 110 -7.03 -7.72 5.99
C ASP A 110 -6.68 -6.27 5.65
N VAL A 111 -7.19 -5.31 6.41
CA VAL A 111 -6.95 -3.90 6.19
C VAL A 111 -6.23 -3.29 7.40
N LYS A 112 -5.02 -2.77 7.15
CA LYS A 112 -4.23 -2.06 8.15
C LYS A 112 -4.15 -0.58 7.80
N SER A 113 -4.54 0.29 8.73
CA SER A 113 -4.47 1.74 8.52
C SER A 113 -4.10 2.50 9.79
N LYS A 114 -3.74 3.76 9.61
CA LYS A 114 -3.54 4.70 10.70
C LYS A 114 -4.84 5.47 10.91
N THR A 115 -5.37 5.46 12.12
CA THR A 115 -6.57 6.24 12.48
C THR A 115 -6.30 7.73 12.40
N ILE A 116 -7.35 8.51 12.21
CA ILE A 116 -7.25 9.96 12.25
C ILE A 116 -6.83 10.43 13.65
N GLY A 117 -5.93 11.40 13.73
CA GLY A 117 -5.50 11.99 15.00
C GLY A 117 -6.64 12.74 15.67
N LYS A 118 -6.69 12.67 17.02
CA LYS A 118 -7.69 13.36 17.85
C LYS A 118 -7.10 14.49 18.68
N GLY A 119 -5.91 14.95 18.33
CA GLY A 119 -5.18 16.00 19.04
C GLY A 119 -4.65 15.53 20.41
N PHE A 120 -4.30 16.47 21.25
CA PHE A 120 -3.90 16.19 22.62
C PHE A 120 -5.12 15.85 23.46
N ALA A 121 -5.05 14.75 24.20
CA ALA A 121 -6.07 14.35 25.15
C ALA A 121 -5.40 14.06 26.51
N GLY A 122 -5.84 14.78 27.54
CA GLY A 122 -5.42 14.52 28.92
C GLY A 122 -5.84 13.11 29.38
N VAL A 123 -5.30 12.68 30.54
CA VAL A 123 -5.52 11.32 31.07
C VAL A 123 -7.00 11.00 31.24
N MET A 124 -7.77 11.94 31.78
CA MET A 124 -9.21 11.77 31.98
C MET A 124 -9.97 11.50 30.68
N LYS A 125 -9.71 12.31 29.64
CA LYS A 125 -10.37 12.15 28.32
C LYS A 125 -9.89 10.93 27.55
N ARG A 126 -8.59 10.58 27.69
CA ARG A 126 -7.97 9.49 26.92
C ARG A 126 -8.38 8.11 27.42
N TYR A 127 -8.55 7.99 28.73
CA TYR A 127 -8.79 6.70 29.40
C TYR A 127 -10.16 6.61 30.08
N ASN A 128 -11.04 7.59 29.84
CA ASN A 128 -12.39 7.64 30.46
C ASN A 128 -12.36 7.56 32.03
N PHE A 129 -11.45 8.27 32.57
CA PHE A 129 -11.16 8.25 33.99
C PHE A 129 -12.29 8.94 34.78
#